data_88fa32e598a80843700d7c3f21321698
#
_entry.id   88fa32e598a80843700d7c3f21321698
#
_cell.length_a   1.000
_cell.length_b   1.000
_cell.length_c   1.000
_cell.angle_alpha   90.00
_cell.angle_beta   90.00
_cell.angle_gamma   90.00
#
_symmetry.space_group_name_H-M   'P 1'
#
loop_
_entity.id
_entity.type
_entity.pdbx_description
1 polymer ?
#
loop_
_entity_poly.entity_id
_entity_poly.type
_entity_poly.pdbx_seq_one_letter_code
_entity_poly.pdbx_strand_id
1 'polypeptide(L)'
;RDWTFDGPLEFDGDPGLDLDDSLVAPRLVRLRDEVDDNIYDVLFLTIERDGKDIACYIIGTLEGNVFHVVTPGQLFDHGHDFTRPRNTNYPRDVENELGRYDRAYLYGFMTNSGREGDPTGEPNWDAEGWANALTLPRRVTLQHGHLYQVPAPGLPEAIDASERALLWAALCDIPSGSAIVAEVLDASGEPAARIRHSGDHIELDRFDGEPKTAQLHDDDEDNITIIVDGSTLEVYAGGGSVVMSSRFWPTGGSSGIRVRTNGDAEIYSEWRRGYAALR
;
A
#
# COMPACT_ATOMS: atom_id res chain seq x y z
N ARG A 1 24.24 -24.38 11.72
CA ARG A 1 24.31 -23.93 10.29
C ARG A 1 25.53 -23.06 10.18
N ASP A 2 26.40 -23.37 9.25
CA ASP A 2 27.55 -22.53 8.94
C ASP A 2 27.10 -21.49 7.91
N TRP A 3 27.61 -20.26 8.03
CA TRP A 3 27.34 -19.15 7.13
C TRP A 3 28.61 -18.86 6.36
N THR A 4 28.50 -18.68 5.03
CA THR A 4 29.57 -18.22 4.17
C THR A 4 29.18 -16.85 3.61
N PHE A 5 30.11 -15.91 3.62
CA PHE A 5 29.93 -14.63 2.96
C PHE A 5 30.45 -14.74 1.52
N ASP A 6 29.55 -14.69 0.56
CA ASP A 6 29.86 -14.86 -0.87
C ASP A 6 30.16 -13.52 -1.58
N GLY A 7 30.06 -12.40 -0.86
CA GLY A 7 30.27 -11.06 -1.39
C GLY A 7 29.05 -10.14 -1.22
N PRO A 8 29.17 -8.86 -1.59
CA PRO A 8 28.02 -7.96 -1.66
C PRO A 8 27.06 -8.42 -2.77
N LEU A 9 25.78 -8.01 -2.66
CA LEU A 9 24.83 -8.18 -3.74
C LEU A 9 25.22 -7.26 -4.91
N GLU A 10 25.33 -7.83 -6.10
CA GLU A 10 25.61 -7.13 -7.34
C GLU A 10 24.36 -7.11 -8.23
N PHE A 11 24.15 -6.05 -8.99
CA PHE A 11 23.06 -5.97 -9.95
C PHE A 11 23.58 -6.12 -11.37
N ASP A 12 22.99 -7.02 -12.12
CA ASP A 12 23.12 -7.11 -13.58
C ASP A 12 21.88 -6.49 -14.21
N GLY A 13 22.05 -5.37 -14.89
CA GLY A 13 21.00 -4.47 -15.34
C GLY A 13 20.83 -3.25 -14.41
N ASP A 14 20.00 -2.31 -14.83
CA ASP A 14 19.72 -1.09 -14.06
C ASP A 14 18.71 -1.39 -12.92
N PRO A 15 19.11 -1.30 -11.65
CA PRO A 15 18.18 -1.50 -10.54
C PRO A 15 17.23 -0.31 -10.29
N GLY A 16 17.39 0.82 -10.97
CA GLY A 16 16.63 2.04 -10.73
C GLY A 16 16.94 2.71 -9.39
N LEU A 17 18.14 2.51 -8.87
CA LEU A 17 18.62 3.07 -7.61
C LEU A 17 19.72 4.09 -7.87
N ASP A 18 19.80 5.15 -7.08
CA ASP A 18 20.88 6.11 -7.13
C ASP A 18 22.13 5.57 -6.42
N LEU A 19 23.32 5.95 -6.88
CA LEU A 19 24.60 5.48 -6.32
C LEU A 19 24.79 5.87 -4.85
N ASP A 20 24.17 6.95 -4.43
CA ASP A 20 24.27 7.50 -3.07
C ASP A 20 23.14 7.02 -2.16
N ASP A 21 22.25 6.14 -2.65
CA ASP A 21 21.16 5.61 -1.85
C ASP A 21 21.67 4.75 -0.69
N SER A 22 21.20 5.04 0.51
CA SER A 22 21.37 4.17 1.66
C SER A 22 20.26 3.12 1.66
N LEU A 23 20.62 1.86 1.41
CA LEU A 23 19.67 0.75 1.32
C LEU A 23 19.57 0.02 2.65
N VAL A 24 18.37 -0.09 3.19
CA VAL A 24 18.10 -0.78 4.45
C VAL A 24 16.97 -1.78 4.35
N ALA A 25 16.90 -2.67 5.33
CA ALA A 25 15.80 -3.60 5.55
C ALA A 25 15.46 -4.52 4.36
N PRO A 26 16.45 -5.10 3.65
CA PRO A 26 16.17 -5.94 2.49
C PRO A 26 15.34 -7.17 2.85
N ARG A 27 14.46 -7.57 1.93
CA ARG A 27 13.70 -8.82 1.96
C ARG A 27 13.65 -9.41 0.57
N LEU A 28 13.76 -10.72 0.49
CA LEU A 28 13.62 -11.45 -0.77
C LEU A 28 12.40 -12.38 -0.67
N VAL A 29 11.53 -12.29 -1.65
CA VAL A 29 10.32 -13.11 -1.80
C VAL A 29 10.30 -13.68 -3.21
N ARG A 30 9.90 -14.92 -3.38
CA ARG A 30 9.60 -15.50 -4.69
C ARG A 30 8.13 -15.42 -4.96
N LEU A 31 7.79 -14.88 -6.14
CA LEU A 31 6.42 -14.85 -6.64
C LEU A 31 6.37 -15.40 -8.06
N ARG A 32 5.32 -16.12 -8.36
CA ARG A 32 5.00 -16.55 -9.71
C ARG A 32 4.15 -15.46 -10.35
N ASP A 33 4.57 -15.00 -11.52
CA ASP A 33 3.78 -14.05 -12.31
C ASP A 33 2.55 -14.76 -12.87
N GLU A 34 1.36 -14.19 -12.61
CA GLU A 34 0.07 -14.80 -13.00
C GLU A 34 -0.14 -14.80 -14.52
N VAL A 35 0.70 -14.11 -15.28
CA VAL A 35 0.54 -13.95 -16.73
C VAL A 35 1.49 -14.84 -17.51
N ASP A 36 2.78 -14.85 -17.17
CA ASP A 36 3.79 -15.62 -17.89
C ASP A 36 4.19 -16.94 -17.20
N ASP A 37 3.63 -17.21 -16.00
CA ASP A 37 3.86 -18.40 -15.18
C ASP A 37 5.31 -18.56 -14.66
N ASN A 38 6.22 -17.57 -14.90
CA ASN A 38 7.57 -17.61 -14.42
C ASN A 38 7.65 -17.22 -12.93
N ILE A 39 8.62 -17.79 -12.24
CA ILE A 39 8.90 -17.45 -10.84
C ILE A 39 10.05 -16.43 -10.81
N TYR A 40 9.78 -15.30 -10.21
CA TYR A 40 10.74 -14.22 -10.02
C TYR A 40 11.12 -14.06 -8.55
N ASP A 41 12.35 -13.65 -8.32
CA ASP A 41 12.79 -13.11 -7.04
C ASP A 41 12.40 -11.62 -6.98
N VAL A 42 11.64 -11.25 -5.96
CA VAL A 42 11.24 -9.85 -5.70
C VAL A 42 12.01 -9.36 -4.49
N LEU A 43 12.88 -8.39 -4.73
CA LEU A 43 13.71 -7.78 -3.70
C LEU A 43 13.00 -6.54 -3.16
N PHE A 44 12.56 -6.58 -1.89
CA PHE A 44 12.04 -5.42 -1.17
C PHE A 44 13.17 -4.66 -0.52
N LEU A 45 13.16 -3.36 -0.63
CA LEU A 45 14.14 -2.44 -0.07
C LEU A 45 13.47 -1.24 0.58
N THR A 46 14.16 -0.59 1.49
CA THR A 46 13.89 0.78 1.89
C THR A 46 15.11 1.63 1.57
N ILE A 47 14.89 2.72 0.87
CA ILE A 47 15.88 3.72 0.53
C ILE A 47 15.78 4.83 1.57
N GLU A 48 16.88 5.13 2.25
CA GLU A 48 16.97 6.29 3.12
C GLU A 48 17.58 7.44 2.32
N ARG A 49 16.75 8.41 1.90
CA ARG A 49 17.14 9.55 1.07
C ARG A 49 16.60 10.84 1.67
N ASP A 50 17.45 11.83 1.93
CA ASP A 50 17.08 13.14 2.45
C ASP A 50 16.22 13.09 3.74
N GLY A 51 16.54 12.15 4.64
CA GLY A 51 15.79 11.93 5.87
C GLY A 51 14.43 11.27 5.67
N LYS A 52 14.17 10.71 4.49
CA LYS A 52 12.93 9.98 4.16
C LYS A 52 13.22 8.51 3.91
N ASP A 53 12.33 7.68 4.41
CA ASP A 53 12.28 6.25 4.11
C ASP A 53 11.35 6.02 2.90
N ILE A 54 11.88 5.51 1.80
CA ILE A 54 11.14 5.20 0.57
C ILE A 54 11.15 3.68 0.39
N ALA A 55 9.99 3.05 0.50
CA ALA A 55 9.88 1.61 0.25
C ALA A 55 9.75 1.35 -1.26
N CYS A 56 10.61 0.49 -1.79
CA CYS A 56 10.58 0.06 -3.17
C CYS A 56 10.77 -1.45 -3.32
N TYR A 57 10.49 -1.97 -4.50
CA TYR A 57 10.77 -3.35 -4.88
C TYR A 57 11.43 -3.41 -6.26
N ILE A 58 12.26 -4.42 -6.47
CA ILE A 58 12.93 -4.73 -7.74
C ILE A 58 12.58 -6.17 -8.09
N ILE A 59 12.25 -6.46 -9.34
CA ILE A 59 11.94 -7.80 -9.81
C ILE A 59 13.08 -8.33 -10.67
N GLY A 60 13.43 -9.59 -10.46
CA GLY A 60 14.52 -10.23 -11.21
C GLY A 60 14.70 -11.69 -10.82
N THR A 61 15.92 -12.18 -10.97
CA THR A 61 16.35 -13.50 -10.53
C THR A 61 17.68 -13.41 -9.79
N LEU A 62 17.80 -14.08 -8.66
CA LEU A 62 19.04 -14.10 -7.87
C LEU A 62 19.84 -15.37 -8.17
N GLU A 63 21.05 -15.22 -8.71
CA GLU A 63 22.02 -16.30 -8.94
C GLU A 63 23.32 -16.01 -8.16
N GLY A 64 23.56 -16.79 -7.10
CA GLY A 64 24.67 -16.52 -6.20
C GLY A 64 24.52 -15.18 -5.48
N ASN A 65 25.42 -14.23 -5.75
CA ASN A 65 25.34 -12.85 -5.26
C ASN A 65 24.96 -11.83 -6.37
N VAL A 66 24.57 -12.29 -7.57
CA VAL A 66 24.15 -11.43 -8.68
C VAL A 66 22.64 -11.45 -8.82
N PHE A 67 22.02 -10.26 -8.79
CA PHE A 67 20.60 -10.06 -9.05
C PHE A 67 20.41 -9.53 -10.47
N HIS A 68 19.90 -10.40 -11.34
CA HIS A 68 19.59 -10.07 -12.74
C HIS A 68 18.27 -9.32 -12.79
N VAL A 69 18.32 -8.03 -13.07
CA VAL A 69 17.15 -7.13 -13.02
C VAL A 69 16.24 -7.35 -14.24
N VAL A 70 14.96 -7.60 -14.00
CA VAL A 70 13.89 -7.67 -15.02
C VAL A 70 13.07 -6.39 -15.00
N THR A 71 12.62 -5.96 -13.82
CA THR A 71 11.92 -4.69 -13.62
C THR A 71 12.71 -3.86 -12.61
N PRO A 72 13.12 -2.64 -12.97
CA PRO A 72 13.82 -1.73 -12.07
C PRO A 72 12.94 -1.30 -10.90
N GLY A 73 13.53 -0.58 -9.96
CA GLY A 73 12.88 -0.13 -8.72
C GLY A 73 11.54 0.56 -8.94
N GLN A 74 10.53 0.03 -8.30
CA GLN A 74 9.15 0.55 -8.27
C GLN A 74 8.80 0.95 -6.84
N LEU A 75 7.97 1.98 -6.68
CA LEU A 75 7.44 2.32 -5.35
C LEU A 75 6.52 1.21 -4.85
N PHE A 76 6.69 0.86 -3.58
CA PHE A 76 5.88 -0.15 -2.92
C PHE A 76 4.52 0.39 -2.48
N ASP A 77 4.49 1.65 -2.09
CA ASP A 77 3.32 2.37 -1.62
C ASP A 77 3.48 3.85 -1.97
N HIS A 78 2.42 4.47 -2.43
CA HIS A 78 2.40 5.85 -2.91
C HIS A 78 1.86 6.84 -1.87
N GLY A 79 1.55 6.36 -0.65
CA GLY A 79 1.06 7.20 0.43
C GLY A 79 2.13 8.00 1.15
N HIS A 80 1.79 8.50 2.34
CA HIS A 80 2.66 9.38 3.10
C HIS A 80 3.59 8.61 4.06
N ASP A 81 3.19 7.42 4.53
CA ASP A 81 3.76 6.86 5.76
C ASP A 81 4.13 5.37 5.68
N PHE A 82 4.35 4.82 4.50
CA PHE A 82 4.72 3.41 4.35
C PHE A 82 6.24 3.21 4.26
N THR A 83 6.79 2.31 5.07
CA THR A 83 8.21 1.95 5.01
C THR A 83 8.46 0.51 5.47
N ARG A 84 9.65 -0.01 5.17
CA ARG A 84 10.22 -1.27 5.69
C ARG A 84 9.25 -2.45 5.60
N PRO A 85 8.79 -2.83 4.39
CA PRO A 85 7.86 -3.94 4.20
C PRO A 85 8.39 -5.23 4.83
N ARG A 86 7.48 -6.00 5.42
CA ARG A 86 7.76 -7.31 6.03
C ARG A 86 6.79 -8.32 5.47
N ASN A 87 7.31 -9.38 4.88
CA ASN A 87 6.51 -10.51 4.42
C ASN A 87 6.44 -11.61 5.48
N THR A 88 5.38 -12.39 5.43
CA THR A 88 5.26 -13.64 6.16
C THR A 88 6.03 -14.77 5.46
N ASN A 89 6.15 -15.90 6.13
CA ASN A 89 6.60 -17.12 5.47
C ASN A 89 5.62 -17.55 4.37
N TYR A 90 6.11 -18.35 3.42
CA TYR A 90 5.26 -18.92 2.38
C TYR A 90 4.06 -19.68 2.97
N PRO A 91 2.89 -19.65 2.28
CA PRO A 91 1.75 -20.46 2.66
C PRO A 91 2.15 -21.95 2.78
N ARG A 92 1.58 -22.63 3.77
CA ARG A 92 1.82 -24.07 3.99
C ARG A 92 0.67 -24.93 3.48
N ASP A 93 -0.51 -24.35 3.37
CA ASP A 93 -1.78 -24.94 2.96
C ASP A 93 -2.02 -24.76 1.46
N VAL A 94 -1.06 -25.20 0.65
CA VAL A 94 -1.14 -25.13 -0.81
C VAL A 94 -1.32 -26.52 -1.41
N GLU A 95 -2.08 -26.61 -2.51
CA GLU A 95 -2.39 -27.88 -3.19
C GLU A 95 -1.14 -28.54 -3.81
N ASN A 96 -0.17 -27.72 -4.21
CA ASN A 96 1.09 -28.18 -4.77
C ASN A 96 2.25 -27.26 -4.38
N GLU A 97 3.47 -27.70 -4.59
CA GLU A 97 4.66 -26.97 -4.17
C GLU A 97 4.82 -25.61 -4.87
N LEU A 98 4.38 -25.48 -6.11
CA LEU A 98 4.44 -24.23 -6.89
C LEU A 98 3.44 -23.19 -6.38
N GLY A 99 2.28 -23.62 -5.91
CA GLY A 99 1.25 -22.73 -5.35
C GLY A 99 1.69 -21.89 -4.17
N ARG A 100 2.84 -22.23 -3.53
CA ARG A 100 3.46 -21.43 -2.50
C ARG A 100 4.00 -20.09 -3.00
N TYR A 101 4.20 -19.93 -4.30
CA TYR A 101 4.71 -18.74 -4.94
C TYR A 101 3.61 -17.88 -5.57
N ASP A 102 2.34 -18.31 -5.53
CA ASP A 102 1.23 -17.57 -6.13
C ASP A 102 0.92 -16.26 -5.40
N ARG A 103 1.31 -16.16 -4.13
CA ARG A 103 1.06 -14.99 -3.30
C ARG A 103 1.98 -14.90 -2.10
N ALA A 104 2.17 -13.70 -1.63
CA ALA A 104 2.74 -13.42 -0.33
C ALA A 104 1.76 -12.60 0.52
N TYR A 105 1.99 -12.58 1.84
CA TYR A 105 1.33 -11.67 2.76
C TYR A 105 2.36 -10.76 3.38
N LEU A 106 2.06 -9.49 3.47
CA LEU A 106 2.96 -8.50 4.03
C LEU A 106 2.22 -7.40 4.79
N TYR A 107 2.99 -6.66 5.53
CA TYR A 107 2.62 -5.38 6.13
C TYR A 107 3.85 -4.47 6.16
N GLY A 108 3.65 -3.17 6.29
CA GLY A 108 4.68 -2.17 6.46
C GLY A 108 4.52 -1.40 7.76
N PHE A 109 5.51 -0.60 8.07
CA PHE A 109 5.41 0.37 9.15
C PHE A 109 4.83 1.67 8.60
N MET A 110 3.89 2.24 9.33
CA MET A 110 3.41 3.60 9.11
C MET A 110 4.10 4.49 10.13
N THR A 111 5.32 4.89 9.80
CA THR A 111 6.16 5.75 10.61
C THR A 111 6.16 7.17 10.04
N ASN A 112 6.87 8.07 10.69
CA ASN A 112 7.09 9.44 10.21
C ASN A 112 8.07 9.50 9.03
N SER A 113 7.80 8.77 7.94
CA SER A 113 8.64 8.82 6.75
C SER A 113 8.90 10.26 6.32
N GLY A 114 10.11 10.76 6.54
CA GLY A 114 10.51 12.15 6.28
C GLY A 114 10.04 13.19 7.31
N ARG A 115 9.49 12.79 8.44
CA ARG A 115 9.34 13.61 9.63
C ARG A 115 10.50 13.33 10.58
N GLU A 116 10.88 14.32 11.38
CA GLU A 116 11.89 14.12 12.43
C GLU A 116 11.44 12.98 13.34
N GLY A 117 12.32 12.02 13.60
CA GLY A 117 12.01 10.75 14.25
C GLY A 117 11.66 10.85 15.75
N ASP A 118 11.06 11.96 16.18
CA ASP A 118 10.53 12.12 17.51
C ASP A 118 9.09 11.63 17.60
N PRO A 119 8.84 10.47 18.21
CA PRO A 119 7.50 9.93 18.34
C PRO A 119 6.54 10.81 19.15
N THR A 120 7.08 11.70 20.00
CA THR A 120 6.27 12.62 20.80
C THR A 120 5.59 13.70 19.97
N GLY A 121 6.02 13.91 18.71
CA GLY A 121 5.37 14.79 17.75
C GLY A 121 4.09 14.24 17.14
N GLU A 122 3.75 12.96 17.36
CA GLU A 122 2.50 12.39 16.88
C GLU A 122 1.31 12.78 17.78
N PRO A 123 0.18 13.25 17.20
CA PRO A 123 -0.98 13.72 17.98
C PRO A 123 -1.55 12.70 18.96
N ASN A 124 -1.40 11.41 18.71
CA ASN A 124 -1.87 10.36 19.61
C ASN A 124 -0.91 10.05 20.77
N TRP A 125 0.32 10.57 20.76
CA TRP A 125 1.28 10.33 21.84
C TRP A 125 0.78 10.81 23.21
N ASP A 126 0.29 12.03 23.28
CA ASP A 126 -0.21 12.63 24.53
C ASP A 126 -1.52 11.98 25.00
N ALA A 127 -2.36 11.54 24.05
CA ALA A 127 -3.67 10.95 24.37
C ALA A 127 -3.59 9.46 24.70
N GLU A 128 -2.72 8.71 24.05
CA GLU A 128 -2.72 7.24 24.07
C GLU A 128 -1.39 6.64 24.53
N GLY A 129 -0.30 7.42 24.58
CA GLY A 129 1.02 6.98 25.05
C GLY A 129 1.77 6.06 24.08
N TRP A 130 1.42 6.10 22.79
CA TRP A 130 2.11 5.34 21.73
C TRP A 130 2.24 6.17 20.44
N ALA A 131 3.15 5.75 19.56
CA ALA A 131 3.39 6.35 18.26
C ALA A 131 3.58 5.28 17.19
N ASN A 132 3.47 5.69 15.92
CA ASN A 132 3.55 4.82 14.75
C ASN A 132 2.38 3.81 14.66
N ALA A 133 2.33 3.06 13.58
CA ALA A 133 1.39 1.97 13.38
C ALA A 133 1.96 0.95 12.40
N LEU A 134 1.31 -0.19 12.27
CA LEU A 134 1.47 -1.10 11.14
C LEU A 134 0.34 -0.85 10.13
N THR A 135 0.62 -1.08 8.86
CA THR A 135 -0.47 -1.20 7.87
C THR A 135 -1.31 -2.44 8.18
N LEU A 136 -2.49 -2.48 7.62
CA LEU A 136 -3.24 -3.72 7.54
C LEU A 136 -2.46 -4.77 6.74
N PRO A 137 -2.63 -6.07 7.03
CA PRO A 137 -2.01 -7.12 6.23
C PRO A 137 -2.55 -7.09 4.80
N ARG A 138 -1.64 -7.23 3.83
CA ARG A 138 -1.93 -7.24 2.41
C ARG A 138 -1.61 -8.60 1.80
N ARG A 139 -2.44 -9.07 0.91
CA ARG A 139 -2.10 -10.13 -0.03
C ARG A 139 -1.44 -9.49 -1.24
N VAL A 140 -0.32 -10.05 -1.67
CA VAL A 140 0.47 -9.57 -2.80
C VAL A 140 0.59 -10.65 -3.84
N THR A 141 0.35 -10.32 -5.09
CA THR A 141 0.57 -11.14 -6.28
C THR A 141 1.47 -10.41 -7.28
N LEU A 142 1.95 -11.11 -8.28
CA LEU A 142 2.78 -10.56 -9.34
C LEU A 142 2.08 -10.73 -10.68
N GLN A 143 1.95 -9.66 -11.46
CA GLN A 143 1.34 -9.66 -12.78
C GLN A 143 2.12 -8.71 -13.71
N HIS A 144 2.54 -9.20 -14.87
CA HIS A 144 3.30 -8.40 -15.87
C HIS A 144 4.53 -7.67 -15.28
N GLY A 145 5.21 -8.29 -14.31
CA GLY A 145 6.35 -7.67 -13.65
C GLY A 145 5.98 -6.50 -12.71
N HIS A 146 4.73 -6.43 -12.23
CA HIS A 146 4.26 -5.46 -11.24
C HIS A 146 3.58 -6.16 -10.06
N LEU A 147 3.75 -5.59 -8.86
CA LEU A 147 3.06 -6.10 -7.67
C LEU A 147 1.64 -5.53 -7.60
N TYR A 148 0.70 -6.42 -7.39
CA TYR A 148 -0.69 -6.10 -7.05
C TYR A 148 -0.94 -6.41 -5.58
N GLN A 149 -1.46 -5.44 -4.84
CA GLN A 149 -1.63 -5.50 -3.40
C GLN A 149 -3.09 -5.25 -3.03
N VAL A 150 -3.69 -6.19 -2.35
CA VAL A 150 -5.08 -6.05 -1.89
C VAL A 150 -5.18 -6.37 -0.40
N PRO A 151 -6.22 -5.89 0.31
CA PRO A 151 -6.45 -6.27 1.69
C PRO A 151 -6.46 -7.78 1.87
N ALA A 152 -5.81 -8.29 2.92
CA ALA A 152 -5.78 -9.73 3.17
C ALA A 152 -7.19 -10.28 3.43
N PRO A 153 -7.48 -11.54 3.02
CA PRO A 153 -8.75 -12.19 3.33
C PRO A 153 -9.06 -12.17 4.83
N GLY A 154 -10.34 -11.93 5.16
CA GLY A 154 -10.82 -11.84 6.56
C GLY A 154 -10.82 -10.41 7.13
N LEU A 155 -10.23 -9.43 6.44
CA LEU A 155 -10.28 -8.03 6.88
C LEU A 155 -11.69 -7.43 6.90
N PRO A 156 -12.58 -7.67 5.93
CA PRO A 156 -13.95 -7.17 5.99
C PRO A 156 -14.68 -7.62 7.26
N GLU A 157 -14.52 -8.86 7.68
CA GLU A 157 -15.10 -9.41 8.90
C GLU A 157 -14.48 -8.81 10.16
N ALA A 158 -13.17 -8.56 10.14
CA ALA A 158 -12.47 -7.89 11.25
C ALA A 158 -12.92 -6.42 11.39
N ILE A 159 -13.18 -5.74 10.29
CA ILE A 159 -13.69 -4.36 10.25
C ILE A 159 -15.12 -4.32 10.84
N ASP A 160 -15.98 -5.26 10.46
CA ASP A 160 -17.34 -5.35 11.02
C ASP A 160 -17.33 -5.58 12.55
N ALA A 161 -16.32 -6.27 13.07
CA ALA A 161 -16.14 -6.50 14.49
C ALA A 161 -15.49 -5.31 15.24
N SER A 162 -14.98 -4.31 14.52
CA SER A 162 -14.30 -3.14 15.07
C SER A 162 -15.29 -1.99 15.32
N GLU A 163 -15.12 -1.28 16.43
CA GLU A 163 -15.87 -0.05 16.71
C GLU A 163 -15.25 1.22 16.09
N ARG A 164 -14.08 1.10 15.45
CA ARG A 164 -13.30 2.24 14.93
C ARG A 164 -12.98 2.14 13.45
N ALA A 165 -13.10 0.96 12.87
CA ALA A 165 -12.72 0.74 11.48
C ALA A 165 -13.91 0.94 10.54
N LEU A 166 -13.61 1.49 9.37
CA LEU A 166 -14.54 1.70 8.26
C LEU A 166 -13.94 1.14 6.98
N LEU A 167 -14.78 0.55 6.14
CA LEU A 167 -14.42 0.18 4.78
C LEU A 167 -15.47 0.72 3.81
N TRP A 168 -15.00 1.31 2.75
CA TRP A 168 -15.78 1.59 1.56
C TRP A 168 -15.02 1.04 0.34
N ALA A 169 -15.71 0.26 -0.48
CA ALA A 169 -15.16 -0.27 -1.73
C ALA A 169 -16.18 -0.10 -2.85
N ALA A 170 -15.71 0.15 -4.07
CA ALA A 170 -16.57 0.36 -5.23
C ALA A 170 -15.95 -0.17 -6.52
N LEU A 171 -16.83 -0.64 -7.40
CA LEU A 171 -16.57 -0.86 -8.82
C LEU A 171 -17.12 0.33 -9.59
N CYS A 172 -16.28 0.95 -10.41
CA CYS A 172 -16.54 2.23 -11.03
C CYS A 172 -16.21 2.19 -12.53
N ASP A 173 -16.73 3.19 -13.24
CA ASP A 173 -16.27 3.62 -14.55
C ASP A 173 -16.02 5.13 -14.48
N ILE A 174 -14.80 5.54 -14.83
CA ILE A 174 -14.36 6.93 -14.70
C ILE A 174 -13.85 7.43 -16.05
N PRO A 175 -14.73 7.87 -16.94
CA PRO A 175 -14.33 8.45 -18.22
C PRO A 175 -13.40 9.65 -18.06
N SER A 176 -12.56 9.87 -19.05
CA SER A 176 -11.62 11.00 -19.06
C SER A 176 -12.31 12.33 -18.73
N GLY A 177 -11.71 13.08 -17.82
CA GLY A 177 -12.26 14.35 -17.31
C GLY A 177 -13.28 14.21 -16.18
N SER A 178 -13.62 12.96 -15.81
CA SER A 178 -14.52 12.65 -14.71
C SER A 178 -13.74 12.25 -13.45
N ALA A 179 -14.39 12.09 -12.31
CA ALA A 179 -13.75 11.62 -11.09
C ALA A 179 -14.75 11.12 -10.06
N ILE A 180 -14.27 10.22 -9.20
CA ILE A 180 -14.89 9.91 -7.92
C ILE A 180 -14.13 10.60 -6.80
N VAL A 181 -14.85 11.24 -5.90
CA VAL A 181 -14.29 11.91 -4.72
C VAL A 181 -14.87 11.29 -3.47
N ALA A 182 -14.02 10.69 -2.66
CA ALA A 182 -14.35 10.18 -1.35
C ALA A 182 -13.72 11.06 -0.26
N GLU A 183 -14.50 11.45 0.74
CA GLU A 183 -14.03 12.24 1.88
C GLU A 183 -14.24 11.44 3.16
N VAL A 184 -13.18 11.20 3.89
CA VAL A 184 -13.25 10.65 5.26
C VAL A 184 -13.62 11.80 6.18
N LEU A 185 -14.73 11.65 6.90
CA LEU A 185 -15.27 12.68 7.77
C LEU A 185 -14.83 12.47 9.22
N ASP A 186 -14.52 13.57 9.90
CA ASP A 186 -14.30 13.57 11.35
C ASP A 186 -15.61 13.48 12.14
N ALA A 187 -15.54 13.52 13.47
CA ALA A 187 -16.73 13.43 14.34
C ALA A 187 -17.72 14.59 14.17
N SER A 188 -17.28 15.74 13.64
CA SER A 188 -18.15 16.89 13.34
C SER A 188 -18.79 16.83 11.95
N GLY A 189 -18.38 15.88 11.12
CA GLY A 189 -18.82 15.72 9.74
C GLY A 189 -18.00 16.53 8.72
N GLU A 190 -16.89 17.13 9.16
CA GLU A 190 -15.98 17.85 8.27
C GLU A 190 -14.95 16.88 7.67
N PRO A 191 -14.47 17.15 6.42
CA PRO A 191 -13.46 16.32 5.79
C PRO A 191 -12.12 16.35 6.53
N ALA A 192 -11.64 15.18 6.96
CA ALA A 192 -10.32 14.98 7.55
C ALA A 192 -9.29 14.43 6.53
N ALA A 193 -9.76 13.79 5.47
CA ALA A 193 -8.96 13.40 4.31
C ALA A 193 -9.86 13.36 3.07
N ARG A 194 -9.23 13.50 1.89
CA ARG A 194 -9.90 13.42 0.60
C ARG A 194 -9.12 12.51 -0.33
N ILE A 195 -9.83 11.61 -0.99
CA ILE A 195 -9.33 10.75 -2.05
C ILE A 195 -10.06 11.13 -3.33
N ARG A 196 -9.29 11.41 -4.40
CA ARG A 196 -9.80 11.70 -5.72
C ARG A 196 -9.27 10.67 -6.72
N HIS A 197 -10.15 9.90 -7.34
CA HIS A 197 -9.83 8.97 -8.40
C HIS A 197 -10.34 9.54 -9.73
N SER A 198 -9.45 9.72 -10.70
CA SER A 198 -9.74 10.35 -12.00
C SER A 198 -9.59 9.39 -13.19
N GLY A 199 -9.67 8.09 -12.94
CA GLY A 199 -9.43 7.04 -13.93
C GLY A 199 -7.93 6.75 -14.08
N ASP A 200 -7.18 7.69 -14.64
CA ASP A 200 -5.75 7.57 -14.92
C ASP A 200 -4.83 7.82 -13.70
N HIS A 201 -5.32 8.49 -12.66
CA HIS A 201 -4.55 8.75 -11.45
C HIS A 201 -5.42 8.82 -10.20
N ILE A 202 -4.77 8.63 -9.06
CA ILE A 202 -5.38 8.77 -7.74
C ILE A 202 -4.61 9.77 -6.89
N GLU A 203 -5.33 10.61 -6.16
CA GLU A 203 -4.77 11.60 -5.22
C GLU A 203 -5.31 11.35 -3.82
N LEU A 204 -4.43 11.46 -2.83
CA LEU A 204 -4.76 11.43 -1.40
C LEU A 204 -4.26 12.69 -0.71
N ASP A 205 -5.20 13.52 -0.26
CA ASP A 205 -4.98 14.74 0.50
C ASP A 205 -5.51 14.55 1.94
N ARG A 206 -4.66 14.76 2.94
CA ARG A 206 -5.02 14.72 4.35
C ARG A 206 -5.00 16.11 5.01
N PHE A 207 -4.89 17.17 4.18
CA PHE A 207 -4.94 18.59 4.55
C PHE A 207 -3.85 19.07 5.51
N ASP A 208 -2.78 18.31 5.70
CA ASP A 208 -1.67 18.65 6.62
C ASP A 208 -0.31 18.76 5.90
N GLY A 209 -0.31 18.88 4.58
CA GLY A 209 0.89 18.96 3.75
C GLY A 209 0.59 18.81 2.27
N GLU A 210 1.58 18.37 1.51
CA GLU A 210 1.41 18.13 0.08
C GLU A 210 0.60 16.84 -0.16
N PRO A 211 -0.43 16.88 -1.03
CA PRO A 211 -1.13 15.68 -1.46
C PRO A 211 -0.18 14.67 -2.11
N LYS A 212 -0.51 13.40 -1.98
CA LYS A 212 0.16 12.32 -2.70
C LYS A 212 -0.65 11.94 -3.92
N THR A 213 0.05 11.76 -5.06
CA THR A 213 -0.57 11.37 -6.33
C THR A 213 0.16 10.16 -6.89
N ALA A 214 -0.58 9.22 -7.44
CA ALA A 214 -0.04 8.07 -8.16
C ALA A 214 -0.77 7.90 -9.50
N GLN A 215 0.00 7.53 -10.53
CA GLN A 215 -0.52 7.16 -11.83
C GLN A 215 -1.01 5.71 -11.78
N LEU A 216 -2.14 5.43 -12.39
CA LEU A 216 -2.64 4.09 -12.65
C LEU A 216 -2.18 3.60 -14.02
N HIS A 217 -2.13 2.30 -14.23
CA HIS A 217 -1.85 1.73 -15.54
C HIS A 217 -3.09 1.83 -16.43
N ASP A 218 -2.88 1.98 -17.75
CA ASP A 218 -3.99 2.17 -18.71
C ASP A 218 -4.99 0.99 -18.75
N ASP A 219 -4.54 -0.21 -18.37
CA ASP A 219 -5.37 -1.42 -18.35
C ASP A 219 -5.95 -1.72 -16.95
N ASP A 220 -5.69 -0.86 -15.96
CA ASP A 220 -6.23 -1.06 -14.60
C ASP A 220 -7.74 -0.78 -14.56
N GLU A 221 -8.44 -1.56 -13.76
CA GLU A 221 -9.87 -1.32 -13.48
C GLU A 221 -10.03 -0.08 -12.59
N ASP A 222 -11.09 0.70 -12.80
CA ASP A 222 -11.42 1.88 -11.99
C ASP A 222 -11.97 1.54 -10.60
N ASN A 223 -11.60 0.38 -10.05
CA ASN A 223 -12.03 -0.02 -8.72
C ASN A 223 -11.22 0.69 -7.64
N ILE A 224 -11.85 0.87 -6.48
CA ILE A 224 -11.22 1.51 -5.33
C ILE A 224 -11.69 0.87 -4.03
N THR A 225 -10.77 0.73 -3.08
CA THR A 225 -11.09 0.34 -1.70
C THR A 225 -10.42 1.33 -0.75
N ILE A 226 -11.17 1.86 0.20
CA ILE A 226 -10.71 2.77 1.24
C ILE A 226 -10.97 2.11 2.58
N ILE A 227 -9.93 1.99 3.42
CA ILE A 227 -10.03 1.46 4.77
C ILE A 227 -9.47 2.50 5.74
N VAL A 228 -10.24 2.76 6.78
CA VAL A 228 -9.87 3.64 7.88
C VAL A 228 -9.89 2.82 9.16
N ASP A 229 -8.80 2.87 9.94
CA ASP A 229 -8.76 2.30 11.29
C ASP A 229 -8.09 3.30 12.25
N GLY A 230 -8.92 4.01 12.99
CA GLY A 230 -8.47 5.07 13.90
C GLY A 230 -7.68 6.15 13.15
N SER A 231 -6.36 6.17 13.33
CA SER A 231 -5.44 7.14 12.71
C SER A 231 -4.74 6.61 11.45
N THR A 232 -5.17 5.48 10.89
CA THR A 232 -4.63 4.94 9.65
C THR A 232 -5.65 5.01 8.51
N LEU A 233 -5.17 5.34 7.33
CA LEU A 233 -5.94 5.42 6.10
C LEU A 233 -5.18 4.67 5.01
N GLU A 234 -5.81 3.66 4.45
CA GLU A 234 -5.26 2.86 3.35
C GLU A 234 -6.20 2.89 2.16
N VAL A 235 -5.67 3.21 1.00
CA VAL A 235 -6.40 3.29 -0.27
C VAL A 235 -5.77 2.31 -1.25
N TYR A 236 -6.60 1.50 -1.89
CA TYR A 236 -6.21 0.54 -2.91
C TYR A 236 -6.98 0.88 -4.18
N ALA A 237 -6.29 1.07 -5.29
CA ALA A 237 -6.87 1.41 -6.59
C ALA A 237 -6.29 0.53 -7.69
N GLY A 238 -6.95 0.47 -8.85
CA GLY A 238 -6.48 -0.28 -10.01
C GLY A 238 -6.27 -1.77 -9.73
N GLY A 239 -7.22 -2.43 -9.06
CA GLY A 239 -7.03 -3.85 -8.67
C GLY A 239 -5.91 -4.08 -7.63
N GLY A 240 -5.31 -3.01 -7.11
CA GLY A 240 -4.20 -3.07 -6.18
C GLY A 240 -2.83 -2.77 -6.81
N SER A 241 -2.79 -2.29 -8.05
CA SER A 241 -1.57 -1.78 -8.69
C SER A 241 -1.03 -0.57 -7.96
N VAL A 242 -1.92 0.27 -7.42
CA VAL A 242 -1.59 1.42 -6.58
C VAL A 242 -2.18 1.27 -5.19
N VAL A 243 -1.32 1.45 -4.20
CA VAL A 243 -1.72 1.50 -2.78
C VAL A 243 -1.13 2.75 -2.14
N MET A 244 -1.92 3.40 -1.28
CA MET A 244 -1.51 4.61 -0.56
C MET A 244 -1.83 4.44 0.92
N SER A 245 -0.80 4.42 1.76
CA SER A 245 -0.93 4.34 3.22
C SER A 245 -0.56 5.65 3.87
N SER A 246 -1.41 6.12 4.77
CA SER A 246 -1.20 7.40 5.42
C SER A 246 -1.70 7.41 6.86
N ARG A 247 -0.95 8.07 7.73
CA ARG A 247 -1.42 8.47 9.05
C ARG A 247 -2.18 9.78 8.95
N PHE A 248 -3.30 9.87 9.61
CA PHE A 248 -4.10 11.09 9.71
C PHE A 248 -4.83 11.11 11.06
N TRP A 249 -5.30 12.28 11.48
CA TRP A 249 -5.88 12.42 12.82
C TRP A 249 -7.23 13.16 12.73
N PRO A 250 -8.32 12.44 12.42
CA PRO A 250 -9.66 13.03 12.37
C PRO A 250 -10.08 13.49 13.77
N THR A 251 -10.51 14.73 13.88
CA THR A 251 -10.92 15.32 15.17
C THR A 251 -12.10 14.55 15.78
N GLY A 252 -11.87 13.98 16.95
CA GLY A 252 -12.89 13.16 17.63
C GLY A 252 -13.15 11.79 16.99
N GLY A 253 -12.27 11.35 16.07
CA GLY A 253 -12.40 10.09 15.32
C GLY A 253 -13.14 10.24 14.00
N SER A 254 -13.11 9.19 13.17
CA SER A 254 -13.82 9.16 11.89
C SER A 254 -15.30 8.87 12.10
N SER A 255 -16.19 9.60 11.39
CA SER A 255 -17.65 9.42 11.47
C SER A 255 -18.25 8.76 10.23
N GLY A 256 -17.51 8.66 9.13
CA GLY A 256 -18.00 8.05 7.89
C GLY A 256 -17.17 8.41 6.67
N ILE A 257 -17.58 7.87 5.52
CA ILE A 257 -17.01 8.19 4.21
C ILE A 257 -18.13 8.73 3.33
N ARG A 258 -18.01 9.98 2.92
CA ARG A 258 -18.91 10.67 1.97
C ARG A 258 -18.33 10.55 0.58
N VAL A 259 -19.15 10.06 -0.36
CA VAL A 259 -18.74 9.85 -1.76
C VAL A 259 -19.59 10.69 -2.69
N ARG A 260 -18.96 11.23 -3.73
CA ARG A 260 -19.63 11.93 -4.83
C ARG A 260 -18.92 11.63 -6.14
N THR A 261 -19.67 11.64 -7.22
CA THR A 261 -19.16 11.56 -8.60
C THR A 261 -19.12 12.94 -9.23
N ASN A 262 -18.16 13.18 -10.08
CA ASN A 262 -18.02 14.39 -10.89
C ASN A 262 -17.94 13.99 -12.38
N GLY A 263 -18.56 14.78 -13.26
CA GLY A 263 -18.63 14.46 -14.68
C GLY A 263 -19.51 13.23 -14.93
N ASP A 264 -19.07 12.36 -15.82
CA ASP A 264 -19.78 11.15 -16.24
C ASP A 264 -19.32 9.89 -15.48
N ALA A 265 -18.64 10.06 -14.33
CA ALA A 265 -18.21 8.94 -13.50
C ALA A 265 -19.42 8.21 -12.89
N GLU A 266 -19.40 6.89 -12.97
CA GLU A 266 -20.44 6.01 -12.45
C GLU A 266 -19.90 5.02 -11.43
N ILE A 267 -20.68 4.73 -10.39
CA ILE A 267 -20.43 3.68 -9.40
C ILE A 267 -21.45 2.57 -9.68
N TYR A 268 -20.98 1.43 -10.22
CA TYR A 268 -21.87 0.31 -10.54
C TYR A 268 -22.26 -0.51 -9.32
N SER A 269 -21.33 -0.61 -8.36
CA SER A 269 -21.53 -1.37 -7.13
C SER A 269 -20.67 -0.80 -6.03
N GLU A 270 -21.22 -0.71 -4.82
CA GLU A 270 -20.45 -0.31 -3.64
C GLU A 270 -20.74 -1.20 -2.44
N TRP A 271 -19.76 -1.31 -1.56
CA TRP A 271 -19.84 -2.03 -0.29
C TRP A 271 -19.34 -1.13 0.83
N ARG A 272 -20.07 -1.16 1.94
CA ARG A 272 -19.71 -0.45 3.17
C ARG A 272 -19.67 -1.44 4.32
N ARG A 273 -18.65 -1.36 5.15
CA ARG A 273 -18.45 -2.15 6.34
C ARG A 273 -18.01 -1.27 7.50
N GLY A 274 -18.23 -1.76 8.71
CA GLY A 274 -17.89 -1.07 9.94
C GLY A 274 -19.06 -0.25 10.51
N TYR A 275 -18.89 0.29 11.71
CA TYR A 275 -19.99 0.86 12.49
C TYR A 275 -20.66 2.07 11.81
N ALA A 276 -19.96 2.84 11.01
CA ALA A 276 -20.52 3.99 10.29
C ALA A 276 -21.34 3.60 9.06
N ALA A 277 -21.27 2.36 8.59
CA ALA A 277 -22.14 1.86 7.54
C ALA A 277 -23.57 1.62 8.02
N LEU A 278 -23.76 1.57 9.35
CA LEU A 278 -25.04 1.30 10.00
C LEU A 278 -25.80 2.59 10.37
N ARG A 279 -25.22 3.76 10.11
CA ARG A 279 -25.80 5.09 10.34
C ARG A 279 -26.20 5.75 9.04
#